data_ae28a2b644b07892aa612c7ceec33b70
#
_entry.id   ae28a2b644b07892aa612c7ceec33b70
#
_cell.length_a   1.000
_cell.length_b   1.000
_cell.length_c   1.000
_cell.angle_alpha   90.00
_cell.angle_beta   90.00
_cell.angle_gamma   90.00
#
_symmetry.space_group_name_H-M   'P 1'
#
loop_
_entity.id
_entity.type
_entity.pdbx_description
1 polymer ?
#
loop_
_entity_poly.entity_id
_entity_poly.type
_entity_poly.pdbx_seq_one_letter_code
_entity_poly.pdbx_strand_id
1 'polypeptide(L)'
;MSNDTSRFLNRSEFGSAANQGKTISPEEAAALLDDWVKNDRLKLHMRQVGHLMKCWAKEREGMDAAGQWRWEMAGLLHDADWDQWPDDHCRLIVEELERRNVDPEIIHAIASHGPTVFGVEPVSKMDKMLYAFDELSGFLHAYSLMRPGAYEGMEVKGVKKRLKDKTFAANVSREDIADACNRAGMTLEEVIEFSMRIKELLNELRKILMAQRHLCNKPNG
;
A
#
# COMPACT_ATOMS: atom_id res chain seq x y z
N MET A 1 5.98 -2.06 28.51
CA MET A 1 5.25 -2.54 27.31
C MET A 1 5.71 -3.97 27.13
N SER A 2 4.84 -4.97 27.18
CA SER A 2 5.19 -6.34 26.85
C SER A 2 5.45 -6.40 25.35
N ASN A 3 6.64 -6.82 24.95
CA ASN A 3 6.90 -7.12 23.54
C ASN A 3 6.05 -8.35 23.19
N ASP A 4 4.87 -8.11 22.68
CA ASP A 4 4.06 -9.16 22.08
C ASP A 4 4.70 -9.52 20.73
N THR A 5 5.37 -10.66 20.69
CA THR A 5 6.00 -11.19 19.47
C THR A 5 5.14 -12.25 18.80
N SER A 6 3.86 -12.37 19.17
CA SER A 6 2.95 -13.40 18.66
C SER A 6 2.74 -13.33 17.15
N ARG A 7 2.88 -12.13 16.57
CA ARG A 7 2.76 -11.89 15.13
C ARG A 7 4.07 -11.98 14.35
N PHE A 8 5.19 -12.21 15.02
CA PHE A 8 6.47 -12.33 14.32
C PHE A 8 6.46 -13.54 13.39
N LEU A 9 6.89 -13.32 12.17
CA LEU A 9 6.96 -14.36 11.15
C LEU A 9 8.09 -15.39 11.40
N ASN A 10 8.88 -15.25 12.45
CA ASN A 10 9.81 -16.22 13.07
C ASN A 10 10.66 -17.06 12.09
N ARG A 11 11.01 -16.49 10.93
CA ARG A 11 11.89 -17.13 9.95
C ARG A 11 12.77 -16.10 9.25
N SER A 12 13.92 -16.55 8.76
CA SER A 12 14.92 -15.69 8.13
C SER A 12 14.70 -15.46 6.63
N GLU A 13 13.91 -16.32 5.97
CA GLU A 13 13.74 -16.29 4.52
C GLU A 13 12.26 -16.38 4.16
N PHE A 14 11.87 -15.69 3.08
CA PHE A 14 10.54 -15.67 2.50
C PHE A 14 10.61 -15.99 1.02
N GLY A 15 9.67 -16.85 0.56
CA GLY A 15 9.60 -17.29 -0.83
C GLY A 15 10.69 -18.31 -1.19
N SER A 16 10.82 -18.54 -2.48
CA SER A 16 11.79 -19.50 -3.05
C SER A 16 12.60 -18.84 -4.17
N ALA A 17 13.92 -18.96 -4.09
CA ALA A 17 14.82 -18.47 -5.14
C ALA A 17 14.53 -19.07 -6.53
N ALA A 18 13.93 -20.26 -6.60
CA ALA A 18 13.53 -20.90 -7.85
C ALA A 18 12.41 -20.17 -8.61
N ASN A 19 11.68 -19.30 -7.94
CA ASN A 19 10.53 -18.59 -8.50
C ASN A 19 10.80 -17.10 -8.76
N GLN A 20 12.05 -16.70 -8.80
CA GLN A 20 12.42 -15.30 -9.08
C GLN A 20 11.77 -14.78 -10.36
N GLY A 21 11.18 -13.58 -10.26
CA GLY A 21 10.52 -12.91 -11.37
C GLY A 21 9.09 -13.38 -11.66
N LYS A 22 8.58 -14.43 -11.02
CA LYS A 22 7.20 -14.88 -11.21
C LYS A 22 6.22 -13.98 -10.48
N THR A 23 5.16 -13.58 -11.20
CA THR A 23 4.00 -12.89 -10.64
C THR A 23 2.73 -13.71 -10.92
N ILE A 24 1.67 -13.46 -10.20
CA ILE A 24 0.31 -13.84 -10.63
C ILE A 24 -0.22 -12.74 -11.56
N SER A 25 -1.21 -13.08 -12.39
CA SER A 25 -1.80 -12.10 -13.30
C SER A 25 -2.60 -11.03 -12.54
N PRO A 26 -2.86 -9.85 -13.15
CA PRO A 26 -3.74 -8.84 -12.57
C PRO A 26 -5.12 -9.38 -12.22
N GLU A 27 -5.66 -10.27 -13.04
CA GLU A 27 -6.96 -10.93 -12.84
C GLU A 27 -6.94 -11.86 -11.62
N GLU A 28 -5.88 -12.66 -11.47
CA GLU A 28 -5.68 -13.54 -10.31
C GLU A 28 -5.50 -12.74 -9.01
N ALA A 29 -4.73 -11.65 -9.05
CA ALA A 29 -4.56 -10.76 -7.90
C ALA A 29 -5.86 -10.07 -7.52
N ALA A 30 -6.65 -9.61 -8.49
CA ALA A 30 -7.96 -9.03 -8.25
C ALA A 30 -8.95 -10.05 -7.66
N ALA A 31 -8.95 -11.27 -8.17
CA ALA A 31 -9.79 -12.35 -7.65
C ALA A 31 -9.42 -12.70 -6.19
N LEU A 32 -8.12 -12.79 -5.87
CA LEU A 32 -7.65 -13.02 -4.51
C LEU A 32 -8.09 -11.88 -3.57
N LEU A 33 -7.92 -10.63 -4.00
CA LEU A 33 -8.35 -9.46 -3.25
C LEU A 33 -9.87 -9.47 -3.01
N ASP A 34 -10.67 -9.82 -4.02
CA ASP A 34 -12.13 -9.84 -3.90
C ASP A 34 -12.64 -11.00 -3.04
N ASP A 35 -11.90 -12.11 -3.02
CA ASP A 35 -12.21 -13.26 -2.18
C ASP A 35 -11.85 -13.02 -0.70
N TRP A 36 -10.68 -12.49 -0.45
CA TRP A 36 -10.14 -12.33 0.91
C TRP A 36 -10.53 -11.05 1.61
N VAL A 37 -10.82 -9.97 0.89
CA VAL A 37 -11.19 -8.68 1.48
C VAL A 37 -12.64 -8.35 1.15
N LYS A 38 -13.47 -8.15 2.16
CA LYS A 38 -14.88 -7.73 2.02
C LYS A 38 -15.08 -6.26 2.35
N ASN A 39 -14.16 -5.67 3.11
CA ASN A 39 -14.20 -4.27 3.50
C ASN A 39 -13.76 -3.35 2.34
N ASP A 40 -14.69 -2.58 1.80
CA ASP A 40 -14.44 -1.68 0.67
C ASP A 40 -13.41 -0.58 0.96
N ARG A 41 -13.29 -0.14 2.23
CA ARG A 41 -12.29 0.86 2.62
C ARG A 41 -10.88 0.26 2.58
N LEU A 42 -10.73 -0.98 3.05
CA LEU A 42 -9.46 -1.69 2.98
C LEU A 42 -9.09 -1.98 1.51
N LYS A 43 -10.03 -2.45 0.68
CA LYS A 43 -9.80 -2.59 -0.77
C LYS A 43 -9.33 -1.30 -1.42
N LEU A 44 -9.95 -0.17 -1.05
CA LEU A 44 -9.55 1.14 -1.57
C LEU A 44 -8.13 1.51 -1.14
N HIS A 45 -7.78 1.28 0.14
CA HIS A 45 -6.44 1.50 0.66
C HIS A 45 -5.40 0.69 -0.12
N MET A 46 -5.58 -0.62 -0.22
CA MET A 46 -4.67 -1.53 -0.92
C MET A 46 -4.48 -1.14 -2.40
N ARG A 47 -5.56 -0.77 -3.10
CA ARG A 47 -5.48 -0.25 -4.47
C ARG A 47 -4.72 1.07 -4.55
N GLN A 48 -4.86 1.96 -3.57
CA GLN A 48 -4.11 3.21 -3.52
C GLN A 48 -2.62 2.96 -3.27
N VAL A 49 -2.28 2.07 -2.33
CA VAL A 49 -0.88 1.69 -2.07
C VAL A 49 -0.27 1.00 -3.30
N GLY A 50 -0.98 0.05 -3.90
CA GLY A 50 -0.54 -0.60 -5.15
C GLY A 50 -0.24 0.41 -6.25
N HIS A 51 -1.12 1.40 -6.43
CA HIS A 51 -0.90 2.44 -7.45
C HIS A 51 0.26 3.37 -7.13
N LEU A 52 0.49 3.72 -5.85
CA LEU A 52 1.67 4.46 -5.41
C LEU A 52 2.94 3.68 -5.75
N MET A 53 2.99 2.39 -5.43
CA MET A 53 4.10 1.49 -5.74
C MET A 53 4.37 1.42 -7.24
N LYS A 54 3.34 1.25 -8.07
CA LYS A 54 3.45 1.26 -9.54
C LYS A 54 4.04 2.56 -10.08
N CYS A 55 3.51 3.70 -9.63
CA CYS A 55 3.96 5.01 -10.09
C CYS A 55 5.41 5.26 -9.65
N TRP A 56 5.80 4.84 -8.46
CA TRP A 56 7.18 4.90 -8.02
C TRP A 56 8.11 4.06 -8.90
N ALA A 57 7.76 2.81 -9.13
CA ALA A 57 8.51 1.91 -10.01
C ALA A 57 8.72 2.50 -11.41
N LYS A 58 7.69 3.14 -11.96
CA LYS A 58 7.75 3.80 -13.26
C LYS A 58 8.63 5.06 -13.23
N GLU A 59 8.39 5.96 -12.30
CA GLU A 59 8.92 7.32 -12.35
C GLU A 59 10.30 7.47 -11.69
N ARG A 60 10.59 6.63 -10.69
CA ARG A 60 11.82 6.72 -9.90
C ARG A 60 12.80 5.59 -10.16
N GLU A 61 12.28 4.40 -10.47
CA GLU A 61 13.12 3.24 -10.76
C GLU A 61 13.23 2.94 -12.28
N GLY A 62 12.47 3.65 -13.13
CA GLY A 62 12.53 3.49 -14.59
C GLY A 62 12.08 2.12 -15.10
N MET A 63 11.23 1.43 -14.33
CA MET A 63 10.84 0.06 -14.64
C MET A 63 9.86 -0.02 -15.82
N ASP A 64 9.97 -1.09 -16.58
CA ASP A 64 9.01 -1.47 -17.61
C ASP A 64 7.66 -1.93 -17.02
N ALA A 65 6.73 -2.30 -17.89
CA ALA A 65 5.38 -2.70 -17.46
C ALA A 65 5.39 -3.93 -16.51
N ALA A 66 6.29 -4.87 -16.73
CA ALA A 66 6.40 -6.06 -15.88
C ALA A 66 6.95 -5.70 -14.49
N GLY A 67 7.99 -4.86 -14.42
CA GLY A 67 8.52 -4.33 -13.17
C GLY A 67 7.50 -3.48 -12.42
N GLN A 68 6.77 -2.62 -13.12
CA GLN A 68 5.67 -1.84 -12.52
C GLN A 68 4.60 -2.73 -11.91
N TRP A 69 4.22 -3.83 -12.57
CA TRP A 69 3.25 -4.78 -12.06
C TRP A 69 3.75 -5.51 -10.80
N ARG A 70 5.00 -5.90 -10.74
CA ARG A 70 5.62 -6.49 -9.53
C ARG A 70 5.44 -5.59 -8.30
N TRP A 71 5.72 -4.30 -8.46
CA TRP A 71 5.58 -3.32 -7.39
C TRP A 71 4.11 -3.06 -7.03
N GLU A 72 3.24 -2.93 -8.05
CA GLU A 72 1.80 -2.77 -7.84
C GLU A 72 1.22 -3.95 -7.07
N MET A 73 1.63 -5.17 -7.39
CA MET A 73 1.16 -6.38 -6.73
C MET A 73 1.53 -6.43 -5.24
N ALA A 74 2.75 -6.02 -4.88
CA ALA A 74 3.17 -5.93 -3.47
C ALA A 74 2.23 -5.01 -2.68
N GLY A 75 1.98 -3.80 -3.18
CA GLY A 75 1.07 -2.86 -2.54
C GLY A 75 -0.41 -3.25 -2.62
N LEU A 76 -0.82 -3.99 -3.66
CA LEU A 76 -2.21 -4.44 -3.81
C LEU A 76 -2.57 -5.56 -2.83
N LEU A 77 -1.62 -6.39 -2.41
CA LEU A 77 -1.89 -7.61 -1.65
C LEU A 77 -1.35 -7.59 -0.21
N HIS A 78 -0.65 -6.53 0.22
CA HIS A 78 0.05 -6.51 1.52
C HIS A 78 -0.88 -6.80 2.72
N ASP A 79 -2.11 -6.31 2.68
CA ASP A 79 -3.12 -6.44 3.74
C ASP A 79 -4.24 -7.44 3.39
N ALA A 80 -4.04 -8.35 2.42
CA ALA A 80 -5.14 -9.17 1.93
C ALA A 80 -5.77 -10.09 2.98
N ASP A 81 -5.02 -10.49 4.00
CA ASP A 81 -5.50 -11.32 5.10
C ASP A 81 -6.05 -10.51 6.31
N TRP A 82 -5.84 -9.18 6.34
CA TRP A 82 -6.21 -8.35 7.50
C TRP A 82 -7.71 -8.39 7.82
N ASP A 83 -8.58 -8.37 6.82
CA ASP A 83 -10.04 -8.24 7.02
C ASP A 83 -10.66 -9.47 7.69
N GLN A 84 -10.24 -10.65 7.29
CA GLN A 84 -10.83 -11.91 7.76
C GLN A 84 -10.02 -12.56 8.87
N TRP A 85 -8.71 -12.32 8.91
CA TRP A 85 -7.79 -12.99 9.84
C TRP A 85 -6.78 -12.00 10.48
N PRO A 86 -7.26 -10.97 11.19
CA PRO A 86 -6.38 -9.91 11.71
C PRO A 86 -5.30 -10.41 12.69
N ASP A 87 -5.58 -11.51 13.38
CA ASP A 87 -4.61 -12.11 14.31
C ASP A 87 -3.50 -12.90 13.59
N ASP A 88 -3.75 -13.33 12.36
CA ASP A 88 -2.82 -14.07 11.50
C ASP A 88 -2.17 -13.18 10.41
N HIS A 89 -2.46 -11.90 10.42
CA HIS A 89 -1.83 -10.95 9.52
C HIS A 89 -0.36 -10.77 9.91
N CYS A 90 0.55 -10.80 9.05
CA CYS A 90 0.70 -10.89 7.60
C CYS A 90 1.01 -12.35 7.14
N ARG A 91 0.86 -13.33 8.03
CA ARG A 91 1.30 -14.71 7.82
C ARG A 91 0.54 -15.40 6.68
N LEU A 92 -0.79 -15.27 6.64
CA LEU A 92 -1.60 -16.02 5.68
C LEU A 92 -1.40 -15.55 4.25
N ILE A 93 -1.28 -14.25 4.03
CA ILE A 93 -0.98 -13.74 2.67
C ILE A 93 0.41 -14.17 2.20
N VAL A 94 1.40 -14.17 3.08
CA VAL A 94 2.75 -14.67 2.78
C VAL A 94 2.70 -16.15 2.37
N GLU A 95 2.06 -17.01 3.17
CA GLU A 95 1.91 -18.44 2.87
C GLU A 95 1.16 -18.69 1.55
N GLU A 96 0.12 -17.93 1.27
CA GLU A 96 -0.64 -18.05 0.02
C GLU A 96 0.19 -17.67 -1.20
N LEU A 97 0.97 -16.59 -1.12
CA LEU A 97 1.85 -16.17 -2.21
C LEU A 97 3.01 -17.17 -2.43
N GLU A 98 3.55 -17.75 -1.37
CA GLU A 98 4.54 -18.84 -1.45
C GLU A 98 3.93 -20.08 -2.14
N ARG A 99 2.73 -20.48 -1.73
CA ARG A 99 2.00 -21.59 -2.35
C ARG A 99 1.77 -21.38 -3.85
N ARG A 100 1.57 -20.13 -4.27
CA ARG A 100 1.46 -19.73 -5.69
C ARG A 100 2.82 -19.60 -6.38
N ASN A 101 3.92 -19.81 -5.67
CA ASN A 101 5.28 -19.63 -6.16
C ASN A 101 5.54 -18.21 -6.69
N VAL A 102 5.08 -17.20 -5.99
CA VAL A 102 5.33 -15.80 -6.30
C VAL A 102 6.79 -15.44 -5.99
N ASP A 103 7.31 -14.44 -6.68
CA ASP A 103 8.65 -13.92 -6.51
C ASP A 103 8.99 -13.58 -5.05
N PRO A 104 10.11 -14.11 -4.51
CA PRO A 104 10.52 -13.87 -3.13
C PRO A 104 10.68 -12.41 -2.75
N GLU A 105 11.05 -11.52 -3.67
CA GLU A 105 11.16 -10.08 -3.39
C GLU A 105 9.80 -9.47 -3.08
N ILE A 106 8.74 -9.86 -3.81
CA ILE A 106 7.36 -9.40 -3.56
C ILE A 106 6.88 -9.90 -2.19
N ILE A 107 7.12 -11.20 -1.91
CA ILE A 107 6.74 -11.80 -0.62
C ILE A 107 7.47 -11.13 0.53
N HIS A 108 8.77 -10.86 0.37
CA HIS A 108 9.57 -10.17 1.38
C HIS A 108 9.07 -8.73 1.62
N ALA A 109 8.72 -8.01 0.55
CA ALA A 109 8.16 -6.67 0.69
C ALA A 109 6.87 -6.68 1.52
N ILE A 110 5.98 -7.64 1.23
CA ILE A 110 4.76 -7.84 2.01
C ILE A 110 5.09 -8.23 3.45
N ALA A 111 5.99 -9.18 3.67
CA ALA A 111 6.37 -9.61 5.02
C ALA A 111 7.00 -8.50 5.87
N SER A 112 7.62 -7.51 5.24
CA SER A 112 8.39 -6.43 5.92
C SER A 112 7.69 -5.07 5.98
N HIS A 113 6.41 -4.97 5.59
CA HIS A 113 5.70 -3.69 5.60
C HIS A 113 5.34 -3.17 7.00
N GLY A 114 5.48 -3.99 8.04
CA GLY A 114 5.33 -3.63 9.45
C GLY A 114 6.46 -4.24 10.30
N PRO A 115 7.71 -3.77 10.19
CA PRO A 115 8.87 -4.44 10.79
C PRO A 115 8.78 -4.55 12.32
N THR A 116 8.18 -3.57 12.97
CA THR A 116 7.98 -3.59 14.44
C THR A 116 6.94 -4.61 14.88
N VAL A 117 6.02 -5.01 14.00
CA VAL A 117 4.94 -5.96 14.27
C VAL A 117 5.30 -7.38 13.82
N PHE A 118 5.89 -7.51 12.62
CA PHE A 118 6.15 -8.82 12.01
C PHE A 118 7.60 -9.31 12.23
N GLY A 119 8.49 -8.43 12.69
CA GLY A 119 9.89 -8.79 12.97
C GLY A 119 10.73 -9.03 11.72
N VAL A 120 10.28 -8.56 10.55
CA VAL A 120 10.99 -8.66 9.27
C VAL A 120 11.47 -7.29 8.86
N GLU A 121 12.78 -7.15 8.66
CA GLU A 121 13.41 -5.87 8.33
C GLU A 121 13.29 -5.57 6.82
N PRO A 122 12.85 -4.36 6.42
CA PRO A 122 12.82 -3.96 5.01
C PRO A 122 14.24 -3.75 4.48
N VAL A 123 14.63 -4.52 3.46
CA VAL A 123 15.97 -4.54 2.88
C VAL A 123 15.98 -3.92 1.48
N SER A 124 15.14 -4.42 0.58
CA SER A 124 15.06 -3.95 -0.80
C SER A 124 14.45 -2.55 -0.90
N LYS A 125 14.57 -1.93 -2.07
CA LYS A 125 13.89 -0.65 -2.34
C LYS A 125 12.38 -0.84 -2.35
N MET A 126 11.89 -1.98 -2.86
CA MET A 126 10.47 -2.32 -2.86
C MET A 126 9.91 -2.40 -1.43
N ASP A 127 10.62 -3.10 -0.53
CA ASP A 127 10.25 -3.23 0.88
C ASP A 127 10.09 -1.85 1.55
N LYS A 128 11.14 -1.03 1.41
CA LYS A 128 11.21 0.30 2.04
C LYS A 128 10.12 1.24 1.54
N MET A 129 9.80 1.15 0.24
CA MET A 129 8.76 2.00 -0.33
C MET A 129 7.36 1.51 0.02
N LEU A 130 7.13 0.21 0.10
CA LEU A 130 5.85 -0.32 0.57
C LEU A 130 5.59 0.15 2.00
N TYR A 131 6.54 -0.02 2.90
CA TYR A 131 6.46 0.45 4.27
C TYR A 131 6.23 1.97 4.36
N ALA A 132 6.91 2.77 3.51
CA ALA A 132 6.76 4.23 3.51
C ALA A 132 5.39 4.70 2.98
N PHE A 133 4.79 3.97 2.04
CA PHE A 133 3.50 4.36 1.47
C PHE A 133 2.30 3.88 2.27
N ASP A 134 2.41 2.77 2.97
CA ASP A 134 1.29 2.14 3.67
C ASP A 134 0.65 3.06 4.71
N GLU A 135 1.31 3.31 5.82
CA GLU A 135 0.80 4.15 6.92
C GLU A 135 0.48 5.58 6.45
N LEU A 136 1.35 6.18 5.63
CA LEU A 136 1.13 7.52 5.12
C LEU A 136 -0.09 7.58 4.17
N SER A 137 -0.34 6.52 3.39
CA SER A 137 -1.51 6.42 2.51
C SER A 137 -2.82 6.48 3.29
N GLY A 138 -2.92 5.71 4.38
CA GLY A 138 -4.07 5.72 5.27
C GLY A 138 -4.30 7.09 5.90
N PHE A 139 -3.23 7.72 6.39
CA PHE A 139 -3.28 9.06 6.96
C PHE A 139 -3.77 10.12 5.96
N LEU A 140 -3.22 10.15 4.76
CA LEU A 140 -3.62 11.08 3.70
C LEU A 140 -5.07 10.88 3.28
N HIS A 141 -5.52 9.61 3.23
CA HIS A 141 -6.92 9.31 2.94
C HIS A 141 -7.84 9.87 4.03
N ALA A 142 -7.55 9.61 5.31
CA ALA A 142 -8.33 10.15 6.41
C ALA A 142 -8.39 11.69 6.37
N TYR A 143 -7.26 12.35 6.06
CA TYR A 143 -7.22 13.81 5.94
C TYR A 143 -8.03 14.30 4.74
N SER A 144 -8.01 13.61 3.62
CA SER A 144 -8.81 13.98 2.44
C SER A 144 -10.32 13.98 2.70
N LEU A 145 -10.82 13.08 3.55
CA LEU A 145 -12.24 13.01 3.90
C LEU A 145 -12.74 14.22 4.70
N MET A 146 -11.84 14.97 5.34
CA MET A 146 -12.18 16.19 6.09
C MET A 146 -12.16 17.46 5.22
N ARG A 147 -11.77 17.36 3.96
CA ARG A 147 -11.57 18.49 3.05
C ARG A 147 -12.66 18.52 1.98
N PRO A 148 -13.25 19.70 1.67
CA PRO A 148 -14.25 19.82 0.60
C PRO A 148 -13.72 19.36 -0.76
N GLY A 149 -12.44 19.63 -1.06
CA GLY A 149 -11.77 19.23 -2.31
C GLY A 149 -11.09 17.88 -2.27
N ALA A 150 -11.24 17.11 -1.18
CA ALA A 150 -10.49 15.87 -0.95
C ALA A 150 -8.96 16.11 -1.08
N TYR A 151 -8.31 15.54 -2.11
CA TYR A 151 -6.87 15.74 -2.35
C TYR A 151 -6.55 17.05 -3.06
N GLU A 152 -7.51 17.65 -3.76
CA GLU A 152 -7.34 18.89 -4.52
C GLU A 152 -6.86 20.03 -3.61
N GLY A 153 -5.75 20.67 -3.98
CA GLY A 153 -5.13 21.74 -3.17
C GLY A 153 -4.70 21.32 -1.77
N MET A 154 -4.43 20.02 -1.54
CA MET A 154 -3.80 19.56 -0.31
C MET A 154 -2.32 19.99 -0.34
N GLU A 155 -1.84 20.53 0.79
CA GLU A 155 -0.48 21.02 0.91
C GLU A 155 0.33 20.22 1.95
N VAL A 156 1.60 20.01 1.70
CA VAL A 156 2.56 19.36 2.63
C VAL A 156 2.52 19.98 4.03
N LYS A 157 2.48 21.31 4.11
CA LYS A 157 2.38 22.04 5.39
C LYS A 157 1.13 21.66 6.18
N GLY A 158 0.00 21.49 5.49
CA GLY A 158 -1.26 21.06 6.08
C GLY A 158 -1.18 19.63 6.63
N VAL A 159 -0.62 18.71 5.84
CA VAL A 159 -0.38 17.32 6.25
C VAL A 159 0.53 17.26 7.48
N LYS A 160 1.68 17.95 7.45
CA LYS A 160 2.61 17.99 8.59
C LYS A 160 2.00 18.59 9.85
N LYS A 161 1.15 19.61 9.71
CA LYS A 161 0.39 20.17 10.83
C LYS A 161 -0.58 19.14 11.41
N ARG A 162 -1.27 18.40 10.55
CA ARG A 162 -2.23 17.37 10.96
C ARG A 162 -1.55 16.14 11.59
N LEU A 163 -0.36 15.76 11.13
CA LEU A 163 0.46 14.69 11.73
C LEU A 163 0.82 14.97 13.19
N LYS A 164 0.93 16.23 13.60
CA LYS A 164 1.18 16.62 15.00
C LYS A 164 -0.04 16.42 15.91
N ASP A 165 -1.24 16.34 15.35
CA ASP A 165 -2.47 16.07 16.08
C ASP A 165 -2.60 14.56 16.30
N LYS A 166 -2.24 14.11 17.50
CA LYS A 166 -2.26 12.69 17.89
C LYS A 166 -3.66 12.09 18.01
N THR A 167 -4.69 12.94 18.08
CA THR A 167 -6.10 12.51 18.18
C THR A 167 -6.69 12.22 16.81
N PHE A 168 -6.13 12.82 15.77
CA PHE A 168 -6.54 12.57 14.38
C PHE A 168 -5.90 11.31 13.85
N ALA A 169 -6.69 10.41 13.27
CA ALA A 169 -6.25 9.10 12.75
C ALA A 169 -5.30 8.41 13.75
N ALA A 170 -5.79 8.21 14.98
CA ALA A 170 -4.98 7.78 16.12
C ALA A 170 -4.35 6.39 15.94
N ASN A 171 -4.92 5.54 15.06
CA ASN A 171 -4.42 4.20 14.73
C ASN A 171 -3.24 4.23 13.74
N VAL A 172 -2.99 5.36 13.08
CA VAL A 172 -1.83 5.49 12.17
C VAL A 172 -0.59 5.80 12.99
N SER A 173 0.43 4.98 12.89
CA SER A 173 1.70 5.14 13.61
C SER A 173 2.55 6.26 13.00
N ARG A 174 2.80 7.32 13.78
CA ARG A 174 3.70 8.42 13.36
C ARG A 174 5.16 8.00 13.45
N GLU A 175 5.45 7.11 14.37
CA GLU A 175 6.76 6.51 14.54
C GLU A 175 7.11 5.66 13.33
N ASP A 176 6.19 4.84 12.83
CA ASP A 176 6.42 4.01 11.63
C ASP A 176 6.54 4.87 10.37
N ILE A 177 5.76 5.93 10.22
CA ILE A 177 5.94 6.89 9.11
C ILE A 177 7.36 7.49 9.13
N ALA A 178 7.87 7.89 10.31
CA ALA A 178 9.20 8.49 10.41
C ALA A 178 10.30 7.45 10.16
N ASP A 179 10.17 6.24 10.71
CA ASP A 179 11.12 5.15 10.51
C ASP A 179 11.16 4.71 9.03
N ALA A 180 10.01 4.57 8.39
CA ALA A 180 9.90 4.22 6.98
C ALA A 180 10.59 5.25 6.06
N CYS A 181 10.38 6.55 6.31
CA CYS A 181 11.08 7.60 5.58
C CYS A 181 12.60 7.49 5.75
N ASN A 182 13.08 7.29 6.97
CA ASN A 182 14.51 7.12 7.26
C ASN A 182 15.11 5.91 6.52
N ARG A 183 14.44 4.77 6.55
CA ARG A 183 14.87 3.53 5.88
C ARG A 183 14.87 3.68 4.36
N ALA A 184 13.89 4.41 3.82
CA ALA A 184 13.83 4.72 2.39
C ALA A 184 14.91 5.72 1.94
N GLY A 185 15.58 6.41 2.89
CA GLY A 185 16.52 7.50 2.61
C GLY A 185 15.83 8.74 2.04
N MET A 186 14.60 9.00 2.48
CA MET A 186 13.76 10.10 2.00
C MET A 186 13.33 11.00 3.14
N THR A 187 13.07 12.25 2.81
CA THR A 187 12.39 13.16 3.73
C THR A 187 10.89 12.88 3.77
N LEU A 188 10.26 13.18 4.89
CA LEU A 188 8.81 13.07 5.02
C LEU A 188 8.08 13.92 3.96
N GLU A 189 8.62 15.09 3.65
CA GLU A 189 8.10 15.98 2.62
C GLU A 189 8.05 15.33 1.24
N GLU A 190 9.14 14.69 0.82
CA GLU A 190 9.22 14.01 -0.48
C GLU A 190 8.20 12.87 -0.59
N VAL A 191 8.02 12.08 0.46
CA VAL A 191 7.04 10.98 0.47
C VAL A 191 5.61 11.53 0.45
N ILE A 192 5.33 12.61 1.21
CA ILE A 192 4.03 13.29 1.20
C ILE A 192 3.72 13.87 -0.19
N GLU A 193 4.66 14.62 -0.79
CA GLU A 193 4.48 15.26 -2.10
C GLU A 193 4.18 14.24 -3.18
N PHE A 194 4.98 13.17 -3.24
CA PHE A 194 4.74 12.08 -4.19
C PHE A 194 3.37 11.45 -3.99
N SER A 195 3.03 11.10 -2.76
CA SER A 195 1.76 10.43 -2.44
C SER A 195 0.55 11.31 -2.74
N MET A 196 0.59 12.59 -2.39
CA MET A 196 -0.50 13.54 -2.67
C MET A 196 -0.73 13.70 -4.17
N ARG A 197 0.32 13.92 -4.95
CA ARG A 197 0.24 14.09 -6.41
C ARG A 197 -0.40 12.87 -7.07
N ILE A 198 -0.01 11.65 -6.69
CA ILE A 198 -0.57 10.43 -7.25
C ILE A 198 -2.04 10.24 -6.85
N LYS A 199 -2.37 10.51 -5.58
CA LYS A 199 -3.76 10.40 -5.09
C LYS A 199 -4.69 11.45 -5.71
N GLU A 200 -4.22 12.64 -5.98
CA GLU A 200 -4.96 13.68 -6.70
C GLU A 200 -5.27 13.23 -8.13
N LEU A 201 -4.28 12.72 -8.86
CA LEU A 201 -4.48 12.16 -10.20
C LEU A 201 -5.51 11.01 -10.21
N LEU A 202 -5.45 10.09 -9.25
CA LEU A 202 -6.42 9.01 -9.11
C LEU A 202 -7.84 9.54 -8.85
N ASN A 203 -7.95 10.56 -8.01
CA ASN A 203 -9.23 11.18 -7.69
C ASN A 203 -9.85 11.85 -8.92
N GLU A 204 -9.06 12.56 -9.72
CA GLU A 204 -9.50 13.17 -10.98
C GLU A 204 -9.93 12.13 -12.01
N LEU A 205 -9.14 11.08 -12.22
CA LEU A 205 -9.51 9.97 -13.12
C LEU A 205 -10.82 9.32 -12.70
N ARG A 206 -11.03 9.11 -11.40
CA ARG A 206 -12.30 8.58 -10.89
C ARG A 206 -13.48 9.51 -11.19
N LYS A 207 -13.35 10.81 -11.01
CA LYS A 207 -14.38 11.79 -11.33
C LYS A 207 -14.76 11.74 -12.82
N ILE A 208 -13.76 11.68 -13.71
CA ILE A 208 -13.96 11.60 -15.16
C ILE A 208 -14.72 10.31 -15.53
N LEU A 209 -14.29 9.16 -15.01
CA LEU A 209 -14.94 7.87 -15.28
C LEU A 209 -16.39 7.83 -14.78
N MET A 210 -16.67 8.42 -13.62
CA MET A 210 -18.04 8.52 -13.09
C MET A 210 -18.91 9.42 -13.97
N ALA A 211 -18.41 10.56 -14.41
CA ALA A 211 -19.11 11.46 -15.32
C ALA A 211 -19.45 10.78 -16.66
N GLN A 212 -18.51 10.03 -17.24
CA GLN A 212 -18.75 9.28 -18.47
C GLN A 212 -19.82 8.20 -18.30
N ARG A 213 -19.83 7.45 -17.19
CA ARG A 213 -20.87 6.45 -16.90
C ARG A 213 -22.27 7.07 -16.80
N HIS A 214 -22.39 8.25 -16.20
CA HIS A 214 -23.67 8.97 -16.12
C HIS A 214 -24.18 9.45 -17.49
N LEU A 215 -23.28 9.79 -18.42
CA LEU A 215 -23.64 10.17 -19.79
C LEU A 215 -24.13 8.98 -20.61
N CYS A 216 -23.50 7.81 -20.46
CA CYS A 216 -23.88 6.59 -21.17
C CYS A 216 -25.20 5.97 -20.66
N ASN A 217 -25.59 6.24 -19.41
CA ASN A 217 -26.79 5.67 -18.78
C ASN A 217 -28.02 6.61 -18.87
N LYS A 218 -27.98 7.74 -19.61
CA LYS A 218 -29.16 8.51 -19.87
C LYS A 218 -30.02 7.77 -20.92
N PRO A 219 -31.28 7.39 -20.60
CA PRO A 219 -32.16 6.81 -21.61
C PRO A 219 -32.31 7.83 -22.73
N ASN A 220 -32.14 7.36 -23.97
CA ASN A 220 -32.49 8.13 -25.17
C ASN A 220 -33.97 8.49 -25.05
N GLY A 221 -34.26 9.79 -24.80
CA GLY A 221 -35.61 10.32 -24.78
C GLY A 221 -36.22 10.43 -26.17
#